data_3de919942b2d435d95a3395e4db31e86
#
_entry.id   3de919942b2d435d95a3395e4db31e86
#
_cell.length_a   1.000
_cell.length_b   1.000
_cell.length_c   1.000
_cell.angle_alpha   90.00
_cell.angle_beta   90.00
_cell.angle_gamma   90.00
#
_symmetry.space_group_name_H-M   'P 1'
#
loop_
_entity.id
_entity.type
_entity.pdbx_description
1 polymer ?
#
loop_
_entity_poly.entity_id
_entity_poly.type
_entity_poly.pdbx_seq_one_letter_code
_entity_poly.pdbx_strand_id
1 'polypeptide(L)'
;SISRNQNFPATVEEIMMTGVYSSSWKARFRAKKEIPRLKAALAEMEMEEFWKRRIGDLSGGQQQRVMLARALAGKPKILILDEPTTGMDMVSVKTLAEVLRKRNEEQGLTILMVTHGNSGEFKGANRFFKAEEGRIDEV
;
A
#
# COMPACT_ATOMS: atom_id res chain seq x y z
N SER A 1 -2.60 12.57 -1.34
CA SER A 1 -2.77 12.42 0.10
C SER A 1 -4.25 12.44 0.42
N ILE A 2 -4.77 11.33 0.90
CA ILE A 2 -6.08 11.34 1.57
C ILE A 2 -5.83 12.10 2.85
N SER A 3 -6.18 13.38 2.83
CA SER A 3 -5.99 14.28 3.97
C SER A 3 -6.61 13.66 5.20
N ARG A 4 -5.98 13.88 6.35
CA ARG A 4 -6.36 13.55 7.72
C ARG A 4 -7.78 14.03 8.10
N ASN A 5 -8.77 13.76 7.24
CA ASN A 5 -10.14 14.09 7.51
C ASN A 5 -10.70 12.95 8.36
N GLN A 6 -10.60 13.11 9.70
CA GLN A 6 -11.19 12.20 10.69
C GLN A 6 -12.69 11.97 10.47
N ASN A 7 -13.34 12.76 9.62
CA ASN A 7 -14.74 12.66 9.26
C ASN A 7 -15.00 11.96 7.92
N PHE A 8 -13.98 11.34 7.29
CA PHE A 8 -14.23 10.63 6.03
C PHE A 8 -15.08 9.38 6.28
N PRO A 9 -16.30 9.31 5.74
CA PRO A 9 -17.30 8.32 6.16
C PRO A 9 -17.05 6.91 5.63
N ALA A 10 -16.15 6.75 4.65
CA ALA A 10 -15.94 5.46 3.98
C ALA A 10 -15.31 4.43 4.92
N THR A 11 -15.77 3.20 4.81
CA THR A 11 -15.19 2.03 5.49
C THR A 11 -13.94 1.52 4.75
N VAL A 12 -13.13 0.72 5.44
CA VAL A 12 -11.99 0.02 4.82
C VAL A 12 -12.48 -0.84 3.65
N GLU A 13 -13.59 -1.56 3.78
CA GLU A 13 -14.21 -2.30 2.68
C GLU A 13 -14.43 -1.44 1.44
N GLU A 14 -15.08 -0.29 1.59
CA GLU A 14 -15.35 0.62 0.48
C GLU A 14 -14.07 1.13 -0.18
N ILE A 15 -13.06 1.48 0.61
CA ILE A 15 -11.73 1.87 0.12
C ILE A 15 -11.07 0.73 -0.67
N MET A 16 -11.05 -0.49 -0.13
CA MET A 16 -10.47 -1.65 -0.79
C MET A 16 -11.18 -1.97 -2.11
N MET A 17 -12.50 -1.87 -2.12
CA MET A 17 -13.32 -2.10 -3.31
C MET A 17 -13.00 -1.13 -4.44
N THR A 18 -12.60 0.11 -4.15
CA THR A 18 -12.17 1.07 -5.21
C THR A 18 -10.95 0.59 -6.00
N GLY A 19 -10.13 -0.27 -5.44
CA GLY A 19 -8.95 -0.85 -6.12
C GLY A 19 -9.30 -1.88 -7.21
N VAL A 20 -10.54 -2.36 -7.26
CA VAL A 20 -11.01 -3.37 -8.22
C VAL A 20 -12.16 -2.90 -9.10
N TYR A 21 -12.69 -1.71 -8.86
CA TYR A 21 -13.70 -1.13 -9.73
C TYR A 21 -13.10 -0.72 -11.07
N SER A 22 -13.40 -1.48 -12.12
CA SER A 22 -13.38 -1.00 -13.49
C SER A 22 -14.67 -0.21 -13.74
N SER A 23 -14.65 0.77 -14.65
CA SER A 23 -15.76 1.67 -15.00
C SER A 23 -17.04 0.98 -15.52
N SER A 24 -17.08 -0.33 -15.57
CA SER A 24 -18.21 -1.13 -16.04
C SER A 24 -19.15 -1.51 -14.90
N TRP A 25 -20.50 -1.32 -15.09
CA TRP A 25 -21.53 -1.75 -14.14
C TRP A 25 -21.46 -3.26 -13.82
N LYS A 26 -21.00 -4.09 -14.77
CA LYS A 26 -20.74 -5.53 -14.57
C LYS A 26 -19.66 -5.78 -13.50
N ALA A 27 -18.83 -4.79 -13.19
CA ALA A 27 -17.83 -4.88 -12.15
C ALA A 27 -18.46 -4.99 -10.74
N ARG A 28 -19.64 -4.40 -10.50
CA ARG A 28 -20.31 -4.51 -9.19
C ARG A 28 -20.70 -5.95 -8.83
N PHE A 29 -21.10 -6.75 -9.82
CA PHE A 29 -21.40 -8.18 -9.58
C PHE A 29 -20.11 -9.02 -9.41
N ARG A 30 -19.02 -8.63 -10.05
CA ARG A 30 -17.70 -9.27 -9.85
C ARG A 30 -17.07 -8.86 -8.52
N ALA A 31 -17.39 -7.69 -7.99
CA ALA A 31 -16.81 -7.14 -6.78
C ALA A 31 -16.92 -8.10 -5.58
N LYS A 32 -18.06 -8.78 -5.40
CA LYS A 32 -18.22 -9.78 -4.32
C LYS A 32 -17.24 -10.96 -4.45
N LYS A 33 -16.87 -11.36 -5.67
CA LYS A 33 -15.88 -12.42 -5.92
C LYS A 33 -14.46 -11.98 -5.56
N GLU A 34 -14.20 -10.68 -5.53
CA GLU A 34 -12.89 -10.10 -5.20
C GLU A 34 -12.67 -9.95 -3.68
N ILE A 35 -13.74 -10.01 -2.87
CA ILE A 35 -13.62 -9.82 -1.40
C ILE A 35 -12.56 -10.72 -0.77
N PRO A 36 -12.47 -12.03 -1.06
CA PRO A 36 -11.44 -12.88 -0.46
C PRO A 36 -10.02 -12.38 -0.77
N ARG A 37 -9.78 -11.92 -2.01
CA ARG A 37 -8.49 -11.36 -2.43
C ARG A 37 -8.17 -10.06 -1.72
N LEU A 38 -9.16 -9.18 -1.59
CA LEU A 38 -9.01 -7.91 -0.88
C LEU A 38 -8.69 -8.12 0.60
N LYS A 39 -9.40 -9.06 1.25
CA LYS A 39 -9.13 -9.43 2.64
C LYS A 39 -7.76 -10.06 2.81
N ALA A 40 -7.33 -10.93 1.88
CA ALA A 40 -5.99 -11.49 1.91
C ALA A 40 -4.90 -10.40 1.82
N ALA A 41 -5.09 -9.38 0.98
CA ALA A 41 -4.16 -8.26 0.90
C ALA A 41 -4.14 -7.41 2.19
N LEU A 42 -5.29 -7.24 2.86
CA LEU A 42 -5.36 -6.61 4.18
C LEU A 42 -4.68 -7.44 5.25
N ALA A 43 -4.85 -8.77 5.23
CA ALA A 43 -4.22 -9.68 6.17
C ALA A 43 -2.68 -9.62 6.07
N GLU A 44 -2.12 -9.49 4.85
CA GLU A 44 -0.68 -9.28 4.66
C GLU A 44 -0.17 -8.00 5.33
N MET A 45 -1.03 -7.00 5.50
CA MET A 45 -0.75 -5.73 6.18
C MET A 45 -1.25 -5.70 7.64
N GLU A 46 -1.69 -6.82 8.20
CA GLU A 46 -2.27 -6.94 9.55
C GLU A 46 -3.46 -6.00 9.77
N MET A 47 -4.30 -5.83 8.75
CA MET A 47 -5.42 -4.89 8.75
C MET A 47 -6.78 -5.55 8.51
N GLU A 48 -6.88 -6.88 8.43
CA GLU A 48 -8.13 -7.58 8.07
C GLU A 48 -9.25 -7.33 9.09
N GLU A 49 -8.94 -7.24 10.38
CA GLU A 49 -9.92 -7.00 11.45
C GLU A 49 -10.65 -5.65 11.30
N PHE A 50 -10.04 -4.69 10.59
CA PHE A 50 -10.60 -3.36 10.37
C PHE A 50 -11.54 -3.27 9.16
N TRP A 51 -11.87 -4.38 8.49
CA TRP A 51 -12.65 -4.44 7.25
C TRP A 51 -13.90 -3.56 7.26
N LYS A 52 -14.65 -3.56 8.38
CA LYS A 52 -15.90 -2.80 8.55
C LYS A 52 -15.71 -1.45 9.23
N ARG A 53 -14.49 -1.10 9.67
CA ARG A 53 -14.22 0.19 10.32
C ARG A 53 -14.16 1.32 9.29
N ARG A 54 -14.51 2.51 9.75
CA ARG A 54 -14.30 3.73 8.97
C ARG A 54 -12.80 4.00 8.85
N ILE A 55 -12.35 4.41 7.67
CA ILE A 55 -10.93 4.74 7.46
C ILE A 55 -10.49 5.93 8.34
N GLY A 56 -11.40 6.89 8.59
CA GLY A 56 -11.14 8.04 9.44
C GLY A 56 -10.89 7.70 10.91
N ASP A 57 -11.35 6.54 11.39
CA ASP A 57 -11.15 6.08 12.78
C ASP A 57 -9.79 5.38 12.98
N LEU A 58 -9.03 5.18 11.91
CA LEU A 58 -7.74 4.54 11.92
C LEU A 58 -6.61 5.55 12.16
N SER A 59 -5.52 5.11 12.79
CA SER A 59 -4.29 5.90 12.87
C SER A 59 -3.70 6.15 11.47
N GLY A 60 -2.85 7.16 11.33
CA GLY A 60 -2.20 7.46 10.04
C GLY A 60 -1.44 6.28 9.46
N GLY A 61 -0.69 5.55 10.30
CA GLY A 61 0.03 4.33 9.87
C GLY A 61 -0.92 3.20 9.46
N GLN A 62 -2.06 3.04 10.16
CA GLN A 62 -3.09 2.07 9.76
C GLN A 62 -3.74 2.45 8.43
N GLN A 63 -4.08 3.72 8.23
CA GLN A 63 -4.59 4.21 6.95
C GLN A 63 -3.61 3.93 5.81
N GLN A 64 -2.32 4.18 6.04
CA GLN A 64 -1.26 3.92 5.06
C GLN A 64 -1.19 2.44 4.71
N ARG A 65 -1.26 1.53 5.69
CA ARG A 65 -1.29 0.08 5.45
C ARG A 65 -2.51 -0.36 4.64
N VAL A 66 -3.69 0.22 4.88
CA VAL A 66 -4.89 -0.05 4.06
C VAL A 66 -4.68 0.41 2.61
N MET A 67 -4.07 1.59 2.38
CA MET A 67 -3.79 2.08 1.03
C MET A 67 -2.81 1.19 0.27
N LEU A 68 -1.77 0.70 0.96
CA LEU A 68 -0.81 -0.25 0.41
C LEU A 68 -1.47 -1.59 0.06
N ALA A 69 -2.29 -2.14 0.98
CA ALA A 69 -3.07 -3.35 0.73
C ALA A 69 -3.95 -3.21 -0.50
N ARG A 70 -4.64 -2.07 -0.66
CA ARG A 70 -5.46 -1.75 -1.83
C ARG A 70 -4.65 -1.77 -3.13
N ALA A 71 -3.49 -1.10 -3.14
CA ALA A 71 -2.62 -1.05 -4.30
C ALA A 71 -2.12 -2.44 -4.70
N LEU A 72 -1.69 -3.24 -3.72
CA LEU A 72 -1.18 -4.60 -3.93
C LEU A 72 -2.28 -5.60 -4.35
N ALA A 73 -3.51 -5.41 -3.87
CA ALA A 73 -4.66 -6.23 -4.27
C ALA A 73 -4.93 -6.16 -5.77
N GLY A 74 -4.60 -5.04 -6.43
CA GLY A 74 -4.69 -4.87 -7.88
C GLY A 74 -3.71 -5.73 -8.70
N LYS A 75 -2.75 -6.41 -8.05
CA LYS A 75 -1.65 -7.14 -8.69
C LYS A 75 -0.91 -6.28 -9.72
N PRO A 76 -0.41 -5.10 -9.34
CA PRO A 76 0.29 -4.22 -10.26
C PRO A 76 1.60 -4.87 -10.72
N LYS A 77 2.08 -4.50 -11.90
CA LYS A 77 3.43 -4.84 -12.37
C LYS A 77 4.47 -3.84 -11.85
N ILE A 78 4.05 -2.62 -11.61
CA ILE A 78 4.89 -1.53 -11.08
C ILE A 78 4.13 -0.88 -9.93
N LEU A 79 4.80 -0.67 -8.82
CA LEU A 79 4.30 0.03 -7.63
C LEU A 79 5.20 1.22 -7.35
N ILE A 80 4.63 2.41 -7.31
CA ILE A 80 5.34 3.65 -6.97
C ILE A 80 4.89 4.07 -5.58
N LEU A 81 5.83 4.24 -4.68
CA LEU A 81 5.61 4.60 -3.29
C LEU A 81 6.34 5.92 -2.98
N ASP A 82 5.60 6.86 -2.45
CA ASP A 82 6.13 8.14 -1.98
C ASP A 82 6.00 8.19 -0.46
N GLU A 83 7.15 8.23 0.24
CA GLU A 83 7.24 8.23 1.71
C GLU A 83 6.35 7.16 2.40
N PRO A 84 6.42 5.87 2.00
CA PRO A 84 5.44 4.88 2.44
C PRO A 84 5.51 4.54 3.93
N THR A 85 6.58 4.88 4.62
CA THR A 85 6.80 4.60 6.05
C THR A 85 6.42 5.73 6.98
N THR A 86 6.04 6.88 6.42
CA THR A 86 5.70 8.06 7.23
C THR A 86 4.52 7.76 8.17
N GLY A 87 4.74 7.92 9.47
CA GLY A 87 3.75 7.68 10.51
C GLY A 87 3.54 6.21 10.88
N MET A 88 4.37 5.30 10.38
CA MET A 88 4.39 3.89 10.78
C MET A 88 5.33 3.68 11.96
N ASP A 89 4.98 2.73 12.83
CA ASP A 89 5.90 2.18 13.82
C ASP A 89 6.89 1.19 13.18
N MET A 90 7.98 0.87 13.89
CA MET A 90 9.04 -0.02 13.40
C MET A 90 8.56 -1.42 13.02
N VAL A 91 7.52 -1.93 13.68
CA VAL A 91 6.95 -3.26 13.36
C VAL A 91 6.23 -3.18 12.02
N SER A 92 5.40 -2.17 11.83
CA SER A 92 4.69 -1.93 10.56
C SER A 92 5.64 -1.69 9.38
N VAL A 93 6.78 -0.99 9.60
CA VAL A 93 7.81 -0.81 8.57
C VAL A 93 8.44 -2.16 8.17
N LYS A 94 8.73 -3.03 9.14
CA LYS A 94 9.25 -4.39 8.85
C LYS A 94 8.24 -5.22 8.07
N THR A 95 6.98 -5.27 8.51
CA THR A 95 5.90 -5.97 7.80
C THR A 95 5.79 -5.49 6.36
N LEU A 96 5.81 -4.17 6.14
CA LEU A 96 5.79 -3.60 4.78
C LEU A 96 6.99 -4.06 3.96
N ALA A 97 8.20 -3.98 4.49
CA ALA A 97 9.42 -4.39 3.79
C ALA A 97 9.37 -5.87 3.38
N GLU A 98 8.91 -6.75 4.27
CA GLU A 98 8.75 -8.18 3.99
C GLU A 98 7.71 -8.45 2.89
N VAL A 99 6.55 -7.79 2.95
CA VAL A 99 5.51 -7.93 1.92
C VAL A 99 6.02 -7.44 0.57
N LEU A 100 6.68 -6.29 0.50
CA LEU A 100 7.22 -5.75 -0.74
C LEU A 100 8.31 -6.67 -1.33
N ARG A 101 9.24 -7.17 -0.49
CA ARG A 101 10.27 -8.11 -0.91
C ARG A 101 9.64 -9.38 -1.49
N LYS A 102 8.68 -9.99 -0.78
CA LYS A 102 7.98 -11.19 -1.23
C LYS A 102 7.27 -10.97 -2.57
N ARG A 103 6.61 -9.84 -2.75
CA ARG A 103 5.93 -9.49 -4.01
C ARG A 103 6.91 -9.27 -5.16
N ASN A 104 8.09 -8.69 -4.88
CA ASN A 104 9.14 -8.54 -5.88
C ASN A 104 9.71 -9.91 -6.29
N GLU A 105 10.11 -10.75 -5.32
CA GLU A 105 10.76 -12.05 -5.57
C GLU A 105 9.83 -13.08 -6.20
N GLU A 106 8.59 -13.21 -5.69
CA GLU A 106 7.66 -14.26 -6.11
C GLU A 106 6.76 -13.86 -7.29
N GLN A 107 6.49 -12.57 -7.45
CA GLN A 107 5.51 -12.09 -8.45
C GLN A 107 6.11 -11.13 -9.47
N GLY A 108 7.40 -10.83 -9.38
CA GLY A 108 8.09 -9.93 -10.31
C GLY A 108 7.60 -8.48 -10.22
N LEU A 109 7.07 -8.04 -9.06
CA LEU A 109 6.64 -6.66 -8.85
C LEU A 109 7.84 -5.72 -8.91
N THR A 110 7.83 -4.77 -9.83
CA THR A 110 8.81 -3.67 -9.83
C THR A 110 8.38 -2.60 -8.84
N ILE A 111 9.26 -2.22 -7.93
CA ILE A 111 8.96 -1.23 -6.89
C ILE A 111 9.89 -0.03 -7.05
N LEU A 112 9.29 1.15 -7.20
CA LEU A 112 9.99 2.43 -7.12
C LEU A 112 9.56 3.13 -5.84
N MET A 113 10.52 3.42 -4.96
CA MET A 113 10.26 4.07 -3.69
C MET A 113 11.03 5.39 -3.58
N VAL A 114 10.33 6.44 -3.18
CA VAL A 114 10.94 7.72 -2.80
C VAL A 114 10.87 7.84 -1.30
N THR A 115 11.98 8.17 -0.67
CA THR A 115 12.08 8.38 0.79
C THR A 115 13.13 9.44 1.10
N HIS A 116 12.90 10.20 2.16
CA HIS A 116 13.89 11.14 2.72
C HIS A 116 14.76 10.48 3.81
N GLY A 117 14.45 9.25 4.20
CA GLY A 117 15.20 8.48 5.21
C GLY A 117 16.53 7.91 4.69
N ASN A 118 17.34 7.42 5.62
CA ASN A 118 18.54 6.69 5.27
C ASN A 118 18.19 5.42 4.49
N SER A 119 18.92 5.14 3.42
CA SER A 119 18.80 3.95 2.56
C SER A 119 18.84 2.61 3.31
N GLY A 120 19.15 2.59 4.61
CA GLY A 120 19.18 1.42 5.47
C GLY A 120 17.81 0.89 5.93
N GLU A 121 16.73 1.64 5.79
CA GLU A 121 15.39 1.20 6.22
C GLU A 121 14.84 0.10 5.31
N PHE A 122 15.20 0.09 4.03
CA PHE A 122 14.80 -0.94 3.06
C PHE A 122 16.00 -1.74 2.54
N LYS A 123 16.52 -2.64 3.37
CA LYS A 123 17.66 -3.51 3.01
C LYS A 123 17.40 -4.45 1.80
N GLY A 124 16.19 -4.45 1.25
CA GLY A 124 15.81 -5.26 0.10
C GLY A 124 15.89 -4.55 -1.25
N ALA A 125 16.22 -3.27 -1.29
CA ALA A 125 16.39 -2.57 -2.56
C ALA A 125 17.70 -2.99 -3.23
N ASN A 126 17.63 -3.27 -4.53
CA ASN A 126 18.80 -3.69 -5.33
C ASN A 126 19.44 -2.56 -6.14
N ARG A 127 18.81 -1.39 -6.19
CA ARG A 127 19.37 -0.17 -6.81
C ARG A 127 18.96 1.05 -5.99
N PHE A 128 19.89 1.97 -5.81
CA PHE A 128 19.69 3.22 -5.10
C PHE A 128 20.01 4.40 -6.02
N PHE A 129 19.17 5.42 -5.95
CA PHE A 129 19.34 6.64 -6.72
C PHE A 129 19.24 7.84 -5.80
N LYS A 130 20.12 8.81 -5.99
CA LYS A 130 20.10 10.11 -5.32
C LYS A 130 19.58 11.16 -6.30
N ALA A 131 18.54 11.89 -5.89
CA ALA A 131 18.02 13.03 -6.65
C ALA A 131 18.51 14.33 -5.98
N GLU A 132 19.31 15.10 -6.69
CA GLU A 132 19.90 16.34 -6.19
C GLU A 132 20.04 17.36 -7.32
N GLU A 133 19.67 18.62 -7.10
CA GLU A 133 19.79 19.72 -8.07
C GLU A 133 19.24 19.40 -9.49
N GLY A 134 18.15 18.64 -9.56
CA GLY A 134 17.53 18.27 -10.85
C GLY A 134 18.24 17.13 -11.60
N ARG A 135 19.18 16.45 -10.97
CA ARG A 135 19.86 15.26 -11.49
C ARG A 135 19.49 14.03 -10.66
N ILE A 136 19.60 12.87 -11.29
CA ILE A 136 19.39 11.57 -10.64
C ILE A 136 20.63 10.73 -10.94
N ASP A 137 21.37 10.38 -9.90
CA ASP A 137 22.57 9.57 -10.00
C ASP A 137 22.36 8.25 -9.24
N GLU A 138 22.86 7.15 -9.80
CA GLU A 138 22.89 5.86 -9.13
C GLU A 138 24.06 5.84 -8.13
N VAL A 139 23.80 5.41 -6.90
CA VAL A 139 24.77 5.39 -5.78
C VAL A 139 24.97 4.00 -5.21
#